data_442d3ea938b11abccb928538b9f6792e
#
_entry.id   442d3ea938b11abccb928538b9f6792e
#
_cell.length_a   1.000
_cell.length_b   1.000
_cell.length_c   1.000
_cell.angle_alpha   90.00
_cell.angle_beta   90.00
_cell.angle_gamma   90.00
#
_symmetry.space_group_name_H-M   'P 1'
#
loop_
_entity.id
_entity.type
_entity.pdbx_description
1 polymer ?
#
loop_
_entity_poly.entity_id
_entity_poly.type
_entity_poly.pdbx_seq_one_letter_code
_entity_poly.pdbx_strand_id
1 'polypeptide(L)'
;MEQQEGLLVLRIHFTSEDLPRTRLAAGPDAMWEVLLSLYRLQRPQGAAVFGRWRRRIRAQVPGSVRLLTDLAPPTGYAVDFLTPATGTGSLQAGVEALRGTSRSRLRDDLTELAARHPGHRVAGWARELAQGRIQALDGLVDAVTQYASVCLLPDWDRVSAEVRHDRLLRRKALAEGGWPGVLRGIHPSARWSFPVLELDYPAEHDIVLDGRGLILQPSVFCWGPPVTLLDPELPPVLTYPVADRCRWSASSGRPAGRREPAIAALLGRTRADALEVIALGPCNTTQLAGRAMIPLPTASNHARVLREAGLITTHRDGNQVRHTLTPLGSALLNGHLTPPTAPAQAP
;
A
#
# COMPACT_ATOMS: atom_id res chain seq x y z
N MET A 1 15.58 -28.01 -6.86
CA MET A 1 15.26 -27.17 -8.03
C MET A 1 14.46 -26.02 -7.47
N GLU A 2 15.18 -25.04 -6.90
CA GLU A 2 14.59 -23.86 -6.25
C GLU A 2 14.13 -22.89 -7.33
N GLN A 3 12.84 -22.60 -7.29
CA GLN A 3 12.27 -21.53 -8.12
C GLN A 3 12.91 -20.21 -7.66
N GLN A 4 13.70 -19.62 -8.54
CA GLN A 4 14.00 -18.20 -8.49
C GLN A 4 12.66 -17.47 -8.52
N GLU A 5 12.19 -16.97 -7.37
CA GLU A 5 11.15 -15.93 -7.34
C GLU A 5 11.79 -14.68 -7.97
N GLY A 6 11.73 -14.59 -9.28
CA GLY A 6 12.01 -13.37 -10.02
C GLY A 6 11.05 -12.30 -9.50
N LEU A 7 11.54 -11.10 -9.27
CA LEU A 7 10.68 -9.95 -9.03
C LEU A 7 9.73 -9.85 -10.22
N LEU A 8 8.44 -10.10 -9.96
CA LEU A 8 7.37 -9.98 -10.94
C LEU A 8 7.17 -8.49 -11.23
N VAL A 9 6.74 -8.17 -12.42
CA VAL A 9 6.81 -6.79 -12.95
C VAL A 9 5.45 -6.35 -13.45
N LEU A 10 5.03 -5.14 -13.04
CA LEU A 10 3.98 -4.39 -13.71
C LEU A 10 4.63 -3.58 -14.84
N ARG A 11 4.14 -3.76 -16.08
CA ARG A 11 4.51 -2.95 -17.25
C ARG A 11 3.33 -2.13 -17.70
N ILE A 12 3.54 -0.83 -17.81
CA ILE A 12 2.52 0.08 -18.35
C ILE A 12 3.06 0.60 -19.68
N HIS A 13 2.34 0.28 -20.76
CA HIS A 13 2.71 0.60 -22.13
C HIS A 13 2.03 1.89 -22.56
N PHE A 14 2.83 2.88 -22.94
CA PHE A 14 2.40 4.20 -23.37
C PHE A 14 2.48 4.30 -24.90
N THR A 15 1.58 5.07 -25.46
CA THR A 15 1.69 5.65 -26.80
C THR A 15 2.13 7.11 -26.71
N SER A 16 2.41 7.75 -27.83
CA SER A 16 2.68 9.20 -27.87
C SER A 16 1.50 10.04 -27.39
N GLU A 17 0.26 9.51 -27.49
CA GLU A 17 -0.95 10.22 -27.09
C GLU A 17 -1.24 10.11 -25.58
N ASP A 18 -0.62 9.16 -24.88
CA ASP A 18 -0.89 8.92 -23.46
C ASP A 18 -0.22 9.96 -22.57
N LEU A 19 1.01 10.40 -22.90
CA LEU A 19 1.72 11.36 -22.06
C LEU A 19 0.95 12.69 -21.89
N PRO A 20 0.39 13.32 -22.95
CA PRO A 20 -0.44 14.51 -22.79
C PRO A 20 -1.73 14.29 -21.99
N ARG A 21 -2.27 13.07 -22.00
CA ARG A 21 -3.50 12.70 -21.29
C ARG A 21 -3.21 12.17 -19.88
N THR A 22 -1.95 11.91 -19.55
CA THR A 22 -1.53 11.52 -18.20
C THR A 22 -1.71 12.68 -17.24
N ARG A 23 -2.19 12.41 -16.03
CA ARG A 23 -2.48 13.45 -15.05
C ARG A 23 -2.23 13.01 -13.62
N LEU A 24 -1.89 13.98 -12.76
CA LEU A 24 -1.92 13.81 -11.31
C LEU A 24 -3.37 13.98 -10.83
N ALA A 25 -3.85 13.08 -10.01
CA ALA A 25 -5.17 13.19 -9.38
C ALA A 25 -5.29 14.52 -8.61
N ALA A 26 -6.48 15.10 -8.58
CA ALA A 26 -6.72 16.43 -7.98
C ALA A 26 -6.54 16.46 -6.46
N GLY A 27 -6.74 15.34 -5.79
CA GLY A 27 -6.66 15.19 -4.34
C GLY A 27 -6.58 13.72 -3.93
N PRO A 28 -6.72 13.41 -2.65
CA PRO A 28 -6.89 12.05 -2.19
C PRO A 28 -8.20 11.46 -2.72
N ASP A 29 -8.22 10.16 -2.93
CA ASP A 29 -9.43 9.43 -3.28
C ASP A 29 -9.86 8.57 -2.09
N ALA A 30 -11.08 8.81 -1.59
CA ALA A 30 -11.58 8.18 -0.38
C ALA A 30 -11.73 6.66 -0.52
N MET A 31 -12.10 6.16 -1.71
CA MET A 31 -12.29 4.74 -1.94
C MET A 31 -10.94 4.01 -2.02
N TRP A 32 -9.94 4.62 -2.66
CA TRP A 32 -8.57 4.10 -2.62
C TRP A 32 -8.00 4.11 -1.20
N GLU A 33 -8.21 5.17 -0.42
CA GLU A 33 -7.75 5.21 0.97
C GLU A 33 -8.52 4.20 1.84
N VAL A 34 -9.82 3.95 1.61
CA VAL A 34 -10.57 2.84 2.24
C VAL A 34 -9.89 1.52 1.94
N LEU A 35 -9.73 1.14 0.67
CA LEU A 35 -9.14 -0.13 0.27
C LEU A 35 -7.73 -0.33 0.85
N LEU A 36 -6.87 0.67 0.68
CA LEU A 36 -5.47 0.55 1.11
C LEU A 36 -5.31 0.57 2.63
N SER A 37 -6.21 1.27 3.35
CA SER A 37 -6.23 1.23 4.81
C SER A 37 -6.69 -0.13 5.36
N LEU A 38 -7.58 -0.85 4.68
CA LEU A 38 -7.94 -2.23 5.03
C LEU A 38 -6.73 -3.16 4.99
N TYR A 39 -5.85 -3.01 4.00
CA TYR A 39 -4.57 -3.74 3.99
C TYR A 39 -3.69 -3.38 5.18
N ARG A 40 -3.66 -2.10 5.60
CA ARG A 40 -2.89 -1.67 6.78
C ARG A 40 -3.49 -2.17 8.08
N LEU A 41 -4.81 -2.35 8.12
CA LEU A 41 -5.51 -2.91 9.27
C LEU A 41 -5.21 -4.42 9.44
N GLN A 42 -5.21 -5.16 8.33
CA GLN A 42 -5.02 -6.61 8.30
C GLN A 42 -3.54 -7.04 8.44
N ARG A 43 -2.60 -6.16 8.13
CA ARG A 43 -1.16 -6.46 8.08
C ARG A 43 -0.37 -5.66 9.11
N PRO A 44 0.64 -6.27 9.76
CA PRO A 44 1.49 -5.58 10.72
C PRO A 44 2.49 -4.61 10.10
N GLN A 45 2.78 -4.72 8.80
CA GLN A 45 3.79 -3.90 8.12
C GLN A 45 3.51 -2.41 8.25
N GLY A 46 4.58 -1.60 8.20
CA GLY A 46 4.52 -0.16 8.38
C GLY A 46 4.14 0.25 9.82
N ALA A 47 4.61 -0.48 10.83
CA ALA A 47 4.25 -0.23 12.23
C ALA A 47 4.68 1.16 12.72
N ALA A 48 5.85 1.67 12.28
CA ALA A 48 6.30 3.01 12.62
C ALA A 48 5.39 4.10 12.04
N VAL A 49 4.85 3.86 10.85
CA VAL A 49 3.97 4.80 10.15
C VAL A 49 2.51 4.67 10.61
N PHE A 50 1.97 3.45 10.59
CA PHE A 50 0.54 3.19 10.83
C PHE A 50 0.21 2.63 12.21
N GLY A 51 1.21 2.31 13.03
CA GLY A 51 0.99 1.63 14.31
C GLY A 51 0.12 2.43 15.29
N ARG A 52 0.26 3.76 15.34
CA ARG A 52 -0.60 4.64 16.16
C ARG A 52 -2.03 4.66 15.64
N TRP A 53 -2.20 4.81 14.32
CA TRP A 53 -3.50 4.76 13.67
C TRP A 53 -4.19 3.42 13.94
N ARG A 54 -3.53 2.28 13.71
CA ARG A 54 -4.07 0.94 14.00
C ARG A 54 -4.49 0.77 15.46
N ARG A 55 -3.67 1.21 16.42
CA ARG A 55 -4.02 1.12 17.86
C ARG A 55 -5.26 1.94 18.20
N ARG A 56 -5.36 3.14 17.63
CA ARG A 56 -6.50 4.01 17.86
C ARG A 56 -7.80 3.40 17.32
N ILE A 57 -7.79 2.91 16.07
CA ILE A 57 -9.02 2.42 15.44
C ILE A 57 -9.40 1.01 15.88
N ARG A 58 -8.47 0.19 16.39
CA ARG A 58 -8.71 -1.23 16.67
C ARG A 58 -9.94 -1.50 17.56
N ALA A 59 -10.20 -0.64 18.53
CA ALA A 59 -11.36 -0.77 19.41
C ALA A 59 -12.65 -0.15 18.81
N GLN A 60 -12.53 0.55 17.70
CA GLN A 60 -13.62 1.33 17.09
C GLN A 60 -14.03 0.75 15.73
N VAL A 61 -13.25 -0.18 15.17
CA VAL A 61 -13.54 -0.78 13.86
C VAL A 61 -14.92 -1.43 13.90
N PRO A 62 -15.85 -1.03 13.01
CA PRO A 62 -17.19 -1.60 12.97
C PRO A 62 -17.16 -3.10 12.67
N GLY A 63 -18.10 -3.87 13.21
CA GLY A 63 -18.23 -5.31 12.89
C GLY A 63 -18.51 -5.58 11.40
N SER A 64 -19.14 -4.61 10.72
CA SER A 64 -19.37 -4.62 9.27
C SER A 64 -18.09 -4.61 8.42
N VAL A 65 -16.92 -4.29 9.01
CA VAL A 65 -15.62 -4.35 8.32
C VAL A 65 -15.34 -5.73 7.70
N ARG A 66 -15.96 -6.78 8.21
CA ARG A 66 -15.85 -8.15 7.65
C ARG A 66 -16.29 -8.18 6.18
N LEU A 67 -17.34 -7.45 5.83
CA LEU A 67 -17.79 -7.36 4.45
C LEU A 67 -16.68 -6.80 3.53
N LEU A 68 -15.95 -5.81 4.03
CA LEU A 68 -14.85 -5.18 3.28
C LEU A 68 -13.61 -6.10 3.22
N THR A 69 -13.27 -6.76 4.31
CA THR A 69 -12.11 -7.67 4.35
C THR A 69 -12.35 -8.95 3.54
N ASP A 70 -13.61 -9.38 3.38
CA ASP A 70 -13.97 -10.46 2.48
C ASP A 70 -13.72 -10.09 1.01
N LEU A 71 -13.84 -8.81 0.64
CA LEU A 71 -13.62 -8.30 -0.71
C LEU A 71 -12.17 -7.83 -0.95
N ALA A 72 -11.45 -7.55 0.12
CA ALA A 72 -10.07 -7.09 0.10
C ALA A 72 -9.20 -7.98 1.00
N PRO A 73 -8.85 -9.20 0.57
CA PRO A 73 -7.93 -10.06 1.29
C PRO A 73 -6.60 -9.37 1.58
N PRO A 74 -5.87 -9.75 2.63
CA PRO A 74 -4.66 -9.04 3.03
C PRO A 74 -3.56 -9.04 1.97
N THR A 75 -3.61 -9.94 1.00
CA THR A 75 -2.65 -10.06 -0.12
C THR A 75 -3.38 -10.36 -1.43
N GLY A 76 -2.77 -9.97 -2.54
CA GLY A 76 -3.27 -10.27 -3.87
C GLY A 76 -4.37 -9.31 -4.32
N TYR A 77 -5.29 -9.82 -5.12
CA TYR A 77 -6.36 -9.05 -5.75
C TYR A 77 -7.44 -8.67 -4.75
N ALA A 78 -7.92 -7.45 -4.84
CA ALA A 78 -9.17 -6.97 -4.28
C ALA A 78 -10.09 -6.55 -5.43
N VAL A 79 -11.40 -6.62 -5.20
CA VAL A 79 -12.38 -6.30 -6.24
C VAL A 79 -12.28 -4.85 -6.70
N ASP A 80 -12.25 -4.63 -8.01
CA ASP A 80 -12.04 -3.31 -8.62
C ASP A 80 -13.22 -2.36 -8.36
N PHE A 81 -14.43 -2.88 -8.19
CA PHE A 81 -15.61 -2.06 -7.90
C PHE A 81 -15.55 -1.32 -6.55
N LEU A 82 -14.63 -1.70 -5.62
CA LEU A 82 -14.39 -0.94 -4.39
C LEU A 82 -13.67 0.39 -4.63
N THR A 83 -13.08 0.59 -5.80
CA THR A 83 -12.34 1.81 -6.15
C THR A 83 -12.83 2.43 -7.44
N PRO A 84 -14.13 2.81 -7.50
CA PRO A 84 -14.71 3.37 -8.71
C PRO A 84 -14.08 4.71 -9.07
N ALA A 85 -13.81 4.93 -10.35
CA ALA A 85 -13.25 6.17 -10.86
C ALA A 85 -14.33 7.27 -10.90
N THR A 86 -14.45 8.06 -9.84
CA THR A 86 -15.48 9.11 -9.74
C THR A 86 -15.02 10.48 -10.24
N GLY A 87 -13.73 10.67 -10.44
CA GLY A 87 -13.13 11.94 -10.81
C GLY A 87 -13.05 12.99 -9.69
N THR A 88 -13.83 12.86 -8.62
CA THR A 88 -13.86 13.81 -7.48
C THR A 88 -13.07 13.31 -6.28
N GLY A 89 -12.87 12.01 -6.13
CA GLY A 89 -12.23 11.38 -4.98
C GLY A 89 -13.00 11.47 -3.67
N SER A 90 -14.22 12.04 -3.66
CA SER A 90 -15.03 12.16 -2.44
C SER A 90 -15.66 10.82 -2.05
N LEU A 91 -15.83 10.58 -0.74
CA LEU A 91 -16.50 9.39 -0.22
C LEU A 91 -17.93 9.28 -0.75
N GLN A 92 -18.67 10.38 -0.79
CA GLN A 92 -20.04 10.39 -1.27
C GLN A 92 -20.13 9.94 -2.73
N ALA A 93 -19.33 10.53 -3.61
CA ALA A 93 -19.30 10.14 -5.03
C ALA A 93 -18.85 8.69 -5.21
N GLY A 94 -17.90 8.22 -4.39
CA GLY A 94 -17.45 6.83 -4.40
C GLY A 94 -18.56 5.85 -4.01
N VAL A 95 -19.30 6.16 -2.96
CA VAL A 95 -20.46 5.37 -2.49
C VAL A 95 -21.59 5.38 -3.52
N GLU A 96 -21.88 6.52 -4.14
CA GLU A 96 -22.88 6.61 -5.22
C GLU A 96 -22.47 5.78 -6.44
N ALA A 97 -21.21 5.84 -6.84
CA ALA A 97 -20.68 5.02 -7.92
C ALA A 97 -20.70 3.52 -7.58
N LEU A 98 -20.40 3.15 -6.34
CA LEU A 98 -20.50 1.78 -5.85
C LEU A 98 -21.96 1.28 -5.95
N ARG A 99 -22.95 2.07 -5.55
CA ARG A 99 -24.38 1.75 -5.73
C ARG A 99 -24.76 1.56 -7.19
N GLY A 100 -24.14 2.33 -8.08
CA GLY A 100 -24.35 2.26 -9.53
C GLY A 100 -23.61 1.12 -10.22
N THR A 101 -22.84 0.30 -9.49
CA THR A 101 -22.07 -0.79 -10.10
C THR A 101 -23.00 -1.82 -10.75
N SER A 102 -22.74 -2.12 -12.03
CA SER A 102 -23.55 -3.09 -12.77
C SER A 102 -23.45 -4.50 -12.17
N ARG A 103 -24.52 -5.27 -12.28
CA ARG A 103 -24.54 -6.66 -11.82
C ARG A 103 -23.49 -7.53 -12.52
N SER A 104 -23.20 -7.26 -13.80
CA SER A 104 -22.13 -7.97 -14.51
C SER A 104 -20.80 -7.73 -13.83
N ARG A 105 -20.43 -6.48 -13.59
CA ARG A 105 -19.17 -6.12 -12.92
C ARG A 105 -19.05 -6.71 -11.51
N LEU A 106 -20.10 -6.63 -10.68
CA LEU A 106 -20.11 -7.28 -9.37
C LEU A 106 -19.80 -8.77 -9.46
N ARG A 107 -20.38 -9.45 -10.45
CA ARG A 107 -20.17 -10.89 -10.67
C ARG A 107 -18.75 -11.17 -11.16
N ASP A 108 -18.28 -10.42 -12.12
CA ASP A 108 -16.97 -10.64 -12.76
C ASP A 108 -15.84 -10.43 -11.75
N ASP A 109 -15.86 -9.34 -10.99
CA ASP A 109 -14.89 -9.06 -9.94
C ASP A 109 -14.91 -10.13 -8.82
N LEU A 110 -16.09 -10.58 -8.40
CA LEU A 110 -16.22 -11.63 -7.38
C LEU A 110 -15.77 -13.00 -7.89
N THR A 111 -15.95 -13.28 -9.16
CA THR A 111 -15.45 -14.50 -9.81
C THR A 111 -13.92 -14.47 -9.87
N GLU A 112 -13.34 -13.33 -10.25
CA GLU A 112 -11.89 -13.11 -10.27
C GLU A 112 -11.28 -13.21 -8.86
N LEU A 113 -11.95 -12.63 -7.86
CA LEU A 113 -11.54 -12.75 -6.46
C LEU A 113 -11.47 -14.21 -6.02
N ALA A 114 -12.50 -14.99 -6.33
CA ALA A 114 -12.54 -16.42 -5.99
C ALA A 114 -11.47 -17.23 -6.73
N ALA A 115 -11.20 -16.93 -7.99
CA ALA A 115 -10.17 -17.57 -8.81
C ALA A 115 -8.75 -17.32 -8.27
N ARG A 116 -8.47 -16.09 -7.86
CA ARG A 116 -7.15 -15.69 -7.34
C ARG A 116 -6.90 -16.06 -5.88
N HIS A 117 -7.97 -16.37 -5.14
CA HIS A 117 -7.90 -16.73 -3.73
C HIS A 117 -8.63 -18.07 -3.46
N PRO A 118 -8.13 -19.21 -3.96
CA PRO A 118 -8.84 -20.50 -3.86
C PRO A 118 -9.09 -20.99 -2.42
N GLY A 119 -8.34 -20.47 -1.44
CA GLY A 119 -8.56 -20.71 0.00
C GLY A 119 -9.52 -19.72 0.67
N HIS A 120 -9.90 -18.66 -0.01
CA HIS A 120 -10.79 -17.63 0.53
C HIS A 120 -12.24 -18.04 0.31
N ARG A 121 -12.96 -18.31 1.41
CA ARG A 121 -14.37 -18.64 1.33
C ARG A 121 -15.18 -17.40 1.00
N VAL A 122 -15.71 -17.34 -0.20
CA VAL A 122 -16.69 -16.31 -0.58
C VAL A 122 -17.90 -16.48 0.32
N ALA A 123 -18.15 -15.55 1.20
CA ALA A 123 -19.26 -15.57 2.15
C ALA A 123 -20.62 -15.60 1.42
N GLY A 124 -21.66 -16.10 2.10
CA GLY A 124 -23.00 -16.19 1.49
C GLY A 124 -23.53 -14.86 0.95
N TRP A 125 -23.28 -13.76 1.68
CA TRP A 125 -23.65 -12.40 1.29
C TRP A 125 -23.00 -11.94 -0.03
N ALA A 126 -21.77 -12.37 -0.32
CA ALA A 126 -21.09 -12.00 -1.57
C ALA A 126 -21.74 -12.70 -2.79
N ARG A 127 -22.36 -13.87 -2.60
CA ARG A 127 -23.18 -14.50 -3.65
C ARG A 127 -24.46 -13.70 -3.92
N GLU A 128 -25.09 -13.16 -2.89
CA GLU A 128 -26.24 -12.27 -3.02
C GLU A 128 -25.83 -10.98 -3.75
N LEU A 129 -24.66 -10.44 -3.42
CA LEU A 129 -24.09 -9.28 -4.12
C LEU A 129 -23.86 -9.59 -5.60
N ALA A 130 -23.26 -10.74 -5.95
CA ALA A 130 -23.08 -11.18 -7.33
C ALA A 130 -24.41 -11.37 -8.10
N GLN A 131 -25.51 -11.66 -7.37
CA GLN A 131 -26.85 -11.73 -7.93
C GLN A 131 -27.51 -10.35 -8.09
N GLY A 132 -26.86 -9.27 -7.64
CA GLY A 132 -27.38 -7.91 -7.66
C GLY A 132 -28.50 -7.68 -6.63
N ARG A 133 -28.49 -8.39 -5.49
CA ARG A 133 -29.43 -8.15 -4.41
C ARG A 133 -29.19 -6.80 -3.78
N ILE A 134 -30.20 -5.93 -3.80
CA ILE A 134 -30.11 -4.54 -3.31
C ILE A 134 -29.67 -4.52 -1.85
N GLN A 135 -30.21 -5.40 -1.01
CA GLN A 135 -29.86 -5.45 0.42
C GLN A 135 -28.38 -5.76 0.66
N ALA A 136 -27.78 -6.62 -0.18
CA ALA A 136 -26.35 -6.94 -0.08
C ALA A 136 -25.49 -5.71 -0.50
N LEU A 137 -25.91 -4.99 -1.51
CA LEU A 137 -25.24 -3.77 -1.97
C LEU A 137 -25.38 -2.63 -0.95
N ASP A 138 -26.55 -2.42 -0.39
CA ASP A 138 -26.77 -1.43 0.68
C ASP A 138 -25.94 -1.77 1.91
N GLY A 139 -25.90 -3.03 2.32
CA GLY A 139 -25.05 -3.49 3.41
C GLY A 139 -23.56 -3.23 3.17
N LEU A 140 -23.09 -3.39 1.93
CA LEU A 140 -21.70 -3.05 1.55
C LEU A 140 -21.46 -1.54 1.60
N VAL A 141 -22.37 -0.73 1.08
CA VAL A 141 -22.32 0.73 1.11
C VAL A 141 -22.29 1.24 2.56
N ASP A 142 -23.12 0.68 3.42
CA ASP A 142 -23.12 1.01 4.84
C ASP A 142 -21.80 0.64 5.51
N ALA A 143 -21.25 -0.53 5.18
CA ALA A 143 -19.95 -0.96 5.69
C ALA A 143 -18.81 -0.01 5.27
N VAL A 144 -18.76 0.40 4.01
CA VAL A 144 -17.80 1.41 3.51
C VAL A 144 -17.96 2.72 4.26
N THR A 145 -19.20 3.21 4.39
CA THR A 145 -19.49 4.50 5.03
C THR A 145 -19.12 4.48 6.52
N GLN A 146 -19.51 3.43 7.24
CA GLN A 146 -19.18 3.25 8.66
C GLN A 146 -17.67 3.12 8.87
N TYR A 147 -17.00 2.32 8.04
CA TYR A 147 -15.55 2.17 8.14
C TYR A 147 -14.84 3.50 7.86
N ALA A 148 -15.18 4.19 6.79
CA ALA A 148 -14.58 5.47 6.45
C ALA A 148 -14.80 6.52 7.56
N SER A 149 -16.03 6.63 8.11
CA SER A 149 -16.35 7.61 9.15
C SER A 149 -15.56 7.41 10.44
N VAL A 150 -15.27 6.16 10.80
CA VAL A 150 -14.53 5.82 12.03
C VAL A 150 -13.02 5.81 11.81
N CYS A 151 -12.58 5.22 10.69
CA CYS A 151 -11.16 4.89 10.50
C CYS A 151 -10.38 5.93 9.69
N LEU A 152 -11.04 6.70 8.81
CA LEU A 152 -10.39 7.61 7.88
C LEU A 152 -10.75 9.09 8.07
N LEU A 153 -12.06 9.41 8.16
CA LEU A 153 -12.52 10.80 8.21
C LEU A 153 -11.94 11.60 9.37
N PRO A 154 -11.69 11.04 10.57
CA PRO A 154 -11.03 11.77 11.65
C PRO A 154 -9.61 12.25 11.32
N ASP A 155 -8.94 11.63 10.33
CA ASP A 155 -7.62 12.02 9.84
C ASP A 155 -7.65 12.63 8.43
N TRP A 156 -8.83 12.92 7.87
CA TRP A 156 -8.95 13.28 6.45
C TRP A 156 -8.20 14.55 6.07
N ASP A 157 -8.18 15.54 6.94
CA ASP A 157 -7.41 16.78 6.74
C ASP A 157 -5.91 16.49 6.62
N ARG A 158 -5.43 15.50 7.37
CA ARG A 158 -4.03 15.06 7.32
C ARG A 158 -3.74 14.28 6.04
N VAL A 159 -4.62 13.34 5.67
CA VAL A 159 -4.53 12.63 4.38
C VAL A 159 -4.45 13.67 3.25
N SER A 160 -5.34 14.64 3.27
CA SER A 160 -5.39 15.71 2.28
C SER A 160 -4.12 16.59 2.27
N ALA A 161 -3.54 16.85 3.43
CA ALA A 161 -2.29 17.62 3.54
C ALA A 161 -1.08 16.85 2.97
N GLU A 162 -0.96 15.56 3.26
CA GLU A 162 0.12 14.72 2.74
C GLU A 162 0.02 14.52 1.22
N VAL A 163 -1.18 14.25 0.71
CA VAL A 163 -1.43 14.16 -0.74
C VAL A 163 -1.13 15.49 -1.43
N ARG A 164 -1.54 16.60 -0.84
CA ARG A 164 -1.25 17.94 -1.36
C ARG A 164 0.26 18.23 -1.42
N HIS A 165 0.99 17.82 -0.39
CA HIS A 165 2.45 17.94 -0.36
C HIS A 165 3.12 17.10 -1.46
N ASP A 166 2.75 15.83 -1.60
CA ASP A 166 3.27 14.95 -2.66
C ASP A 166 3.00 15.56 -4.05
N ARG A 167 1.80 16.07 -4.28
CA ARG A 167 1.44 16.71 -5.55
C ARG A 167 2.32 17.93 -5.88
N LEU A 168 2.72 18.73 -4.88
CA LEU A 168 3.66 19.83 -5.09
C LEU A 168 5.02 19.31 -5.55
N LEU A 169 5.51 18.23 -4.94
CA LEU A 169 6.76 17.58 -5.36
C LEU A 169 6.66 17.04 -6.79
N ARG A 170 5.55 16.39 -7.16
CA ARG A 170 5.34 15.87 -8.53
C ARG A 170 5.20 16.98 -9.56
N ARG A 171 4.52 18.08 -9.21
CA ARG A 171 4.44 19.27 -10.08
C ARG A 171 5.80 19.89 -10.33
N LYS A 172 6.64 19.96 -9.30
CA LYS A 172 8.03 20.43 -9.45
C LYS A 172 8.81 19.49 -10.39
N ALA A 173 8.74 18.18 -10.17
CA ALA A 173 9.39 17.20 -11.05
C ALA A 173 8.87 17.27 -12.50
N LEU A 174 7.57 17.54 -12.69
CA LEU A 174 6.97 17.73 -14.00
C LEU A 174 7.51 18.99 -14.71
N ALA A 175 7.68 20.07 -13.98
CA ALA A 175 8.22 21.32 -14.52
C ALA A 175 9.72 21.19 -14.89
N GLU A 176 10.50 20.43 -14.12
CA GLU A 176 11.95 20.28 -14.30
C GLU A 176 12.31 19.16 -15.32
N GLY A 177 11.56 18.06 -15.34
CA GLY A 177 11.92 16.87 -16.12
C GLY A 177 10.77 16.25 -16.93
N GLY A 178 9.64 16.93 -17.06
CA GLY A 178 8.44 16.43 -17.76
C GLY A 178 7.89 15.15 -17.12
N TRP A 179 7.04 14.45 -17.83
CA TRP A 179 6.51 13.16 -17.38
C TRP A 179 7.59 12.11 -17.08
N PRO A 180 8.69 12.02 -17.85
CA PRO A 180 9.79 11.12 -17.48
C PRO A 180 10.34 11.35 -16.08
N GLY A 181 10.45 12.60 -15.64
CA GLY A 181 10.89 12.97 -14.29
C GLY A 181 9.90 12.54 -13.22
N VAL A 182 8.60 12.72 -13.47
CA VAL A 182 7.54 12.27 -12.56
C VAL A 182 7.52 10.75 -12.45
N LEU A 183 7.50 10.03 -13.60
CA LEU A 183 7.36 8.57 -13.65
C LEU A 183 8.52 7.84 -12.97
N ARG A 184 9.76 8.30 -13.16
CA ARG A 184 10.93 7.75 -12.44
C ARG A 184 10.88 7.99 -10.94
N GLY A 185 10.21 9.05 -10.52
CA GLY A 185 10.16 9.46 -9.12
C GLY A 185 8.99 8.90 -8.31
N ILE A 186 8.00 8.24 -8.91
CA ILE A 186 6.79 7.79 -8.19
C ILE A 186 7.07 6.67 -7.20
N HIS A 187 8.06 5.83 -7.49
CA HIS A 187 8.48 4.72 -6.62
C HIS A 187 9.95 4.38 -6.86
N PRO A 188 10.69 3.88 -5.83
CA PRO A 188 12.10 3.48 -6.00
C PRO A 188 12.34 2.39 -7.04
N SER A 189 11.35 1.51 -7.28
CA SER A 189 11.43 0.48 -8.32
C SER A 189 11.00 0.96 -9.70
N ALA A 190 10.58 2.23 -9.85
CA ALA A 190 10.10 2.74 -11.12
C ALA A 190 11.24 2.88 -12.13
N ARG A 191 11.12 2.18 -13.25
CA ARG A 191 12.03 2.26 -14.39
C ARG A 191 11.24 2.77 -15.59
N TRP A 192 11.57 3.97 -16.01
CA TRP A 192 10.96 4.58 -17.19
C TRP A 192 11.92 4.54 -18.37
N SER A 193 11.54 3.85 -19.40
CA SER A 193 12.16 3.87 -20.72
C SER A 193 11.06 3.84 -21.78
N PHE A 194 10.81 5.00 -22.42
CA PHE A 194 9.71 5.08 -23.40
C PHE A 194 9.77 3.92 -24.40
N PRO A 195 8.69 3.23 -24.64
CA PRO A 195 7.32 3.54 -24.23
C PRO A 195 6.82 2.83 -22.95
N VAL A 196 7.69 2.28 -22.11
CA VAL A 196 7.30 1.41 -20.99
C VAL A 196 7.71 1.99 -19.64
N LEU A 197 6.76 1.98 -18.69
CA LEU A 197 7.02 2.13 -17.27
C LEU A 197 6.98 0.76 -16.60
N GLU A 198 8.09 0.36 -15.99
CA GLU A 198 8.19 -0.87 -15.22
C GLU A 198 8.23 -0.59 -13.73
N LEU A 199 7.58 -1.44 -12.94
CA LEU A 199 7.50 -1.36 -11.48
C LEU A 199 7.60 -2.77 -10.89
N ASP A 200 8.29 -2.94 -9.75
CA ASP A 200 8.18 -4.19 -8.98
C ASP A 200 6.72 -4.40 -8.58
N TYR A 201 6.19 -5.61 -8.82
CA TYR A 201 4.78 -5.93 -8.59
C TYR A 201 4.64 -7.37 -8.07
N PRO A 202 3.57 -7.71 -7.31
CA PRO A 202 3.40 -9.07 -6.80
C PRO A 202 2.98 -10.11 -7.86
N ALA A 203 2.70 -9.69 -9.10
CA ALA A 203 2.34 -10.55 -10.23
C ALA A 203 2.87 -9.96 -11.53
N GLU A 204 3.08 -10.78 -12.57
CA GLU A 204 3.26 -10.25 -13.93
C GLU A 204 1.96 -9.62 -14.39
N HIS A 205 2.02 -8.36 -14.78
CA HIS A 205 0.85 -7.63 -15.25
C HIS A 205 1.23 -6.58 -16.28
N ASP A 206 0.54 -6.58 -17.42
CA ASP A 206 0.72 -5.63 -18.49
C ASP A 206 -0.53 -4.77 -18.67
N ILE A 207 -0.35 -3.44 -18.71
CA ILE A 207 -1.40 -2.46 -18.98
C ILE A 207 -1.05 -1.72 -20.24
N VAL A 208 -1.93 -1.78 -21.23
CA VAL A 208 -1.84 -0.99 -22.46
C VAL A 208 -2.75 0.22 -22.32
N LEU A 209 -2.19 1.42 -22.38
CA LEU A 209 -2.96 2.65 -22.19
C LEU A 209 -3.80 3.02 -23.41
N ASP A 210 -3.29 2.77 -24.62
CA ASP A 210 -3.98 2.96 -25.90
C ASP A 210 -4.63 4.36 -26.05
N GLY A 211 -3.86 5.38 -25.74
CA GLY A 211 -4.30 6.78 -25.84
C GLY A 211 -5.20 7.26 -24.68
N ARG A 212 -5.50 6.42 -23.67
CA ARG A 212 -6.36 6.81 -22.52
C ARG A 212 -5.63 7.66 -21.49
N GLY A 213 -4.28 7.67 -21.53
CA GLY A 213 -3.45 8.29 -20.51
C GLY A 213 -3.47 7.52 -19.19
N LEU A 214 -2.72 7.99 -18.19
CA LEU A 214 -2.60 7.39 -16.88
C LEU A 214 -2.98 8.37 -15.78
N ILE A 215 -3.83 7.95 -14.85
CA ILE A 215 -4.12 8.73 -13.64
C ILE A 215 -3.13 8.30 -12.55
N LEU A 216 -2.28 9.22 -12.11
CA LEU A 216 -1.37 9.02 -10.99
C LEU A 216 -2.05 9.46 -9.70
N GLN A 217 -2.45 8.50 -8.85
CA GLN A 217 -3.18 8.71 -7.60
C GLN A 217 -2.24 8.56 -6.41
N PRO A 218 -1.82 9.63 -5.74
CA PRO A 218 -1.08 9.53 -4.48
C PRO A 218 -1.99 9.04 -3.36
N SER A 219 -1.49 8.12 -2.52
CA SER A 219 -2.22 7.62 -1.36
C SER A 219 -1.31 7.53 -0.13
N VAL A 220 -1.86 7.92 1.01
CA VAL A 220 -1.21 7.81 2.33
C VAL A 220 -1.12 6.36 2.77
N PHE A 221 -2.19 5.57 2.57
CA PHE A 221 -2.25 4.18 2.99
C PHE A 221 -1.64 3.20 1.98
N CYS A 222 -1.24 3.65 0.79
CA CYS A 222 -0.43 2.84 -0.11
C CYS A 222 0.93 2.55 0.52
N TRP A 223 1.29 1.27 0.61
CA TRP A 223 2.54 0.82 1.24
C TRP A 223 3.19 -0.28 0.42
N GLY A 224 4.48 -0.12 0.14
CA GLY A 224 5.20 -1.00 -0.78
C GLY A 224 4.99 -0.57 -2.23
N PRO A 225 4.89 -1.51 -3.18
CA PRO A 225 4.74 -1.19 -4.58
C PRO A 225 3.43 -0.43 -4.86
N PRO A 226 3.39 0.37 -5.94
CA PRO A 226 2.16 0.95 -6.44
C PRO A 226 1.11 -0.11 -6.77
N VAL A 227 -0.16 0.29 -6.80
CA VAL A 227 -1.31 -0.59 -7.03
C VAL A 227 -2.12 -0.04 -8.21
N THR A 228 -2.70 -0.94 -8.99
CA THR A 228 -3.56 -0.60 -10.13
C THR A 228 -4.82 -1.47 -10.13
N LEU A 229 -5.77 -1.12 -10.98
CA LEU A 229 -6.95 -1.93 -11.28
C LEU A 229 -6.57 -3.11 -12.18
N LEU A 230 -7.33 -4.19 -12.10
CA LEU A 230 -7.13 -5.36 -12.95
C LEU A 230 -7.97 -5.28 -14.24
N ASP A 231 -9.18 -4.70 -14.15
CA ASP A 231 -10.09 -4.60 -15.28
C ASP A 231 -9.58 -3.57 -16.32
N PRO A 232 -9.22 -3.99 -17.54
CA PRO A 232 -8.68 -3.11 -18.57
C PRO A 232 -9.70 -2.12 -19.13
N GLU A 233 -11.01 -2.34 -18.94
CA GLU A 233 -12.07 -1.43 -19.36
C GLU A 233 -12.16 -0.18 -18.48
N LEU A 234 -11.63 -0.25 -17.27
CA LEU A 234 -11.59 0.88 -16.35
C LEU A 234 -10.56 1.92 -16.79
N PRO A 235 -10.76 3.20 -16.40
CA PRO A 235 -9.72 4.21 -16.57
C PRO A 235 -8.41 3.78 -15.93
N PRO A 236 -7.27 3.82 -16.66
CA PRO A 236 -5.99 3.41 -16.10
C PRO A 236 -5.58 4.30 -14.92
N VAL A 237 -5.45 3.71 -13.75
CA VAL A 237 -5.03 4.37 -12.51
C VAL A 237 -3.83 3.65 -11.92
N LEU A 238 -2.81 4.39 -11.54
CA LEU A 238 -1.70 3.90 -10.75
C LEU A 238 -1.70 4.62 -9.41
N THR A 239 -2.11 3.91 -8.36
CA THR A 239 -2.09 4.43 -6.99
C THR A 239 -0.74 4.14 -6.36
N TYR A 240 -0.04 5.19 -5.94
CA TYR A 240 1.32 5.12 -5.43
C TYR A 240 1.45 5.77 -4.05
N PRO A 241 2.45 5.35 -3.25
CA PRO A 241 2.64 5.90 -1.92
C PRO A 241 3.15 7.35 -1.97
N VAL A 242 2.59 8.23 -1.13
CA VAL A 242 3.11 9.60 -0.95
C VAL A 242 4.59 9.60 -0.57
N ALA A 243 5.35 10.59 -1.02
CA ALA A 243 6.80 10.62 -0.89
C ALA A 243 7.29 10.72 0.57
N ASP A 244 6.64 11.52 1.41
CA ASP A 244 7.04 11.74 2.82
C ASP A 244 6.06 11.12 3.81
N ARG A 245 6.20 9.83 4.05
CA ARG A 245 5.35 9.08 5.01
C ARG A 245 5.68 9.39 6.47
N CYS A 246 6.84 9.99 6.74
CA CYS A 246 7.25 10.33 8.10
C CYS A 246 6.37 11.43 8.68
N ARG A 247 5.85 12.33 7.87
CA ARG A 247 4.91 13.38 8.28
C ARG A 247 3.61 12.78 8.82
N TRP A 248 3.10 11.73 8.20
CA TRP A 248 1.93 11.00 8.69
C TRP A 248 2.14 10.45 10.10
N SER A 249 3.31 9.85 10.40
CA SER A 249 3.61 9.31 11.74
C SER A 249 3.76 10.41 12.80
N ALA A 250 4.35 11.54 12.43
CA ALA A 250 4.64 12.64 13.36
C ALA A 250 3.38 13.41 13.79
N SER A 251 2.39 13.55 12.91
CA SER A 251 1.23 14.42 13.12
C SER A 251 0.05 13.76 13.84
N SER A 252 0.14 12.49 14.26
CA SER A 252 -0.95 11.75 14.91
C SER A 252 -1.22 12.21 16.35
N GLY A 253 -1.77 13.40 16.51
CA GLY A 253 -2.53 13.84 17.64
C GLY A 253 -1.81 14.13 18.97
N ARG A 254 -1.65 15.35 19.25
CA ARG A 254 -1.55 16.23 20.44
C ARG A 254 -0.46 17.28 20.25
N PRO A 255 -0.61 18.48 20.86
CA PRO A 255 0.36 19.55 20.66
C PRO A 255 1.77 19.09 21.03
N ALA A 256 2.75 19.66 20.34
CA ALA A 256 4.17 19.34 20.40
C ALA A 256 4.72 19.15 21.82
N GLY A 257 4.58 17.93 22.33
CA GLY A 257 5.06 17.44 23.60
C GLY A 257 5.55 16.01 23.43
N ARG A 258 6.80 15.87 22.97
CA ARG A 258 7.67 14.73 23.14
C ARG A 258 7.01 13.34 23.07
N ARG A 259 7.05 12.74 21.88
CA ARG A 259 7.60 11.39 21.62
C ARG A 259 7.59 11.19 20.11
N GLU A 260 8.74 11.37 19.44
CA GLU A 260 9.03 10.68 18.19
C GLU A 260 8.60 9.22 18.33
N PRO A 261 8.19 8.53 17.24
CA PRO A 261 8.01 7.09 17.33
C PRO A 261 9.24 6.52 18.02
N ALA A 262 9.06 5.81 19.13
CA ALA A 262 10.16 5.43 20.04
C ALA A 262 11.32 4.73 19.30
N ILE A 263 11.02 4.07 18.19
CA ILE A 263 12.01 3.41 17.34
C ILE A 263 12.84 4.42 16.53
N ALA A 264 12.20 5.45 15.95
CA ALA A 264 12.92 6.49 15.20
C ALA A 264 13.74 7.39 16.14
N ALA A 265 13.24 7.61 17.37
CA ALA A 265 14.01 8.29 18.41
C ALA A 265 15.21 7.47 18.89
N LEU A 266 15.04 6.13 18.99
CA LEU A 266 16.09 5.21 19.44
C LEU A 266 17.14 4.96 18.35
N LEU A 267 16.71 4.68 17.13
CA LEU A 267 17.58 4.26 16.03
C LEU A 267 18.02 5.40 15.11
N GLY A 268 17.34 6.53 15.18
CA GLY A 268 17.34 7.53 14.13
C GLY A 268 16.41 7.13 12.96
N ARG A 269 15.80 8.12 12.33
CA ARG A 269 14.74 7.96 11.32
C ARG A 269 15.12 7.01 10.18
N THR A 270 16.22 7.30 9.50
CA THR A 270 16.67 6.53 8.34
C THR A 270 17.00 5.07 8.64
N ARG A 271 17.46 4.79 9.87
CA ARG A 271 17.77 3.43 10.32
C ARG A 271 16.51 2.67 10.70
N ALA A 272 15.51 3.36 11.26
CA ALA A 272 14.20 2.79 11.51
C ALA A 272 13.51 2.42 10.20
N ASP A 273 13.57 3.29 9.18
CA ASP A 273 13.03 3.03 7.84
C ASP A 273 13.73 1.82 7.18
N ALA A 274 15.07 1.72 7.31
CA ALA A 274 15.82 0.58 6.80
C ALA A 274 15.39 -0.75 7.48
N LEU A 275 15.19 -0.73 8.82
CA LEU A 275 14.72 -1.90 9.55
C LEU A 275 13.31 -2.31 9.11
N GLU A 276 12.42 -1.35 8.86
CA GLU A 276 11.08 -1.60 8.36
C GLU A 276 11.07 -2.19 6.95
N VAL A 277 11.95 -1.71 6.06
CA VAL A 277 12.11 -2.28 4.72
C VAL A 277 12.51 -3.75 4.80
N ILE A 278 13.44 -4.11 5.68
CA ILE A 278 13.86 -5.51 5.89
C ILE A 278 12.71 -6.33 6.50
N ALA A 279 11.86 -5.73 7.29
CA ALA A 279 10.67 -6.39 7.86
C ALA A 279 9.59 -6.72 6.81
N LEU A 280 9.58 -6.04 5.67
CA LEU A 280 8.68 -6.35 4.54
C LEU A 280 9.06 -7.65 3.84
N GLY A 281 10.30 -8.11 4.01
CA GLY A 281 10.83 -9.33 3.41
C GLY A 281 12.34 -9.26 3.23
N PRO A 282 12.98 -10.42 3.06
CA PRO A 282 14.41 -10.48 2.81
C PRO A 282 14.82 -9.62 1.62
N CYS A 283 15.91 -8.87 1.75
CA CYS A 283 16.41 -8.01 0.67
C CYS A 283 17.93 -7.94 0.66
N ASN A 284 18.53 -7.65 -0.49
CA ASN A 284 19.94 -7.31 -0.58
C ASN A 284 20.17 -5.81 -0.32
N THR A 285 21.44 -5.40 -0.20
CA THR A 285 21.79 -4.01 0.13
C THR A 285 21.32 -3.02 -0.94
N THR A 286 21.33 -3.40 -2.22
CA THR A 286 20.84 -2.57 -3.33
C THR A 286 19.32 -2.39 -3.25
N GLN A 287 18.59 -3.48 -2.99
CA GLN A 287 17.15 -3.44 -2.76
C GLN A 287 16.79 -2.63 -1.52
N LEU A 288 17.58 -2.77 -0.44
CA LEU A 288 17.41 -1.97 0.76
C LEU A 288 17.58 -0.48 0.46
N ALA A 289 18.62 -0.10 -0.26
CA ALA A 289 18.88 1.28 -0.67
C ALA A 289 17.71 1.85 -1.49
N GLY A 290 17.25 1.13 -2.50
CA GLY A 290 16.12 1.55 -3.34
C GLY A 290 14.81 1.65 -2.56
N ARG A 291 14.48 0.63 -1.75
CA ARG A 291 13.22 0.60 -0.98
C ARG A 291 13.16 1.61 0.17
N ALA A 292 14.31 1.88 0.81
CA ALA A 292 14.42 2.88 1.87
C ALA A 292 14.67 4.30 1.32
N MET A 293 14.86 4.45 0.01
CA MET A 293 15.19 5.72 -0.66
C MET A 293 16.44 6.41 -0.10
N ILE A 294 17.50 5.63 0.13
CA ILE A 294 18.77 6.11 0.65
C ILE A 294 19.94 5.70 -0.27
N PRO A 295 21.04 6.44 -0.27
CA PRO A 295 22.25 6.06 -1.00
C PRO A 295 22.76 4.69 -0.59
N LEU A 296 23.32 3.92 -1.54
CA LEU A 296 23.84 2.57 -1.29
C LEU A 296 24.87 2.49 -0.16
N PRO A 297 25.82 3.44 -0.01
CA PRO A 297 26.73 3.46 1.12
C PRO A 297 26.00 3.61 2.47
N THR A 298 24.95 4.44 2.50
CA THR A 298 24.10 4.64 3.69
C THR A 298 23.35 3.37 4.05
N ALA A 299 22.74 2.69 3.06
CA ALA A 299 22.07 1.42 3.24
C ALA A 299 23.02 0.33 3.80
N SER A 300 24.23 0.25 3.25
CA SER A 300 25.28 -0.67 3.73
C SER A 300 25.66 -0.41 5.18
N ASN A 301 25.86 0.87 5.54
CA ASN A 301 26.18 1.26 6.92
C ASN A 301 25.01 0.95 7.88
N HIS A 302 23.78 1.23 7.48
CA HIS A 302 22.61 0.92 8.30
C HIS A 302 22.43 -0.58 8.48
N ALA A 303 22.58 -1.39 7.42
CA ALA A 303 22.51 -2.84 7.53
C ALA A 303 23.62 -3.39 8.46
N ARG A 304 24.83 -2.82 8.42
CA ARG A 304 25.93 -3.18 9.37
C ARG A 304 25.51 -2.90 10.82
N VAL A 305 25.07 -1.68 11.12
CA VAL A 305 24.68 -1.28 12.48
C VAL A 305 23.49 -2.09 13.00
N LEU A 306 22.46 -2.33 12.16
CA LEU A 306 21.31 -3.15 12.53
C LEU A 306 21.70 -4.60 12.80
N ARG A 307 22.65 -5.15 12.06
CA ARG A 307 23.18 -6.49 12.28
C ARG A 307 23.99 -6.57 13.58
N GLU A 308 24.87 -5.60 13.83
CA GLU A 308 25.64 -5.50 15.07
C GLU A 308 24.75 -5.36 16.32
N ALA A 309 23.60 -4.67 16.15
CA ALA A 309 22.57 -4.58 17.19
C ALA A 309 21.69 -5.84 17.32
N GLY A 310 21.93 -6.89 16.51
CA GLY A 310 21.16 -8.12 16.53
C GLY A 310 19.72 -7.98 16.00
N LEU A 311 19.37 -6.87 15.36
CA LEU A 311 18.03 -6.61 14.83
C LEU A 311 17.79 -7.26 13.47
N ILE A 312 18.83 -7.52 12.72
CA ILE A 312 18.81 -8.28 11.48
C ILE A 312 19.93 -9.32 11.43
N THR A 313 19.73 -10.35 10.64
CA THR A 313 20.81 -11.26 10.20
C THR A 313 21.16 -10.99 8.75
N THR A 314 22.38 -11.37 8.37
CA THR A 314 22.85 -11.24 7.01
C THR A 314 23.45 -12.58 6.59
N HIS A 315 22.85 -13.21 5.62
CA HIS A 315 23.33 -14.45 5.00
C HIS A 315 23.96 -14.15 3.67
N ARG A 316 25.06 -14.82 3.36
CA ARG A 316 25.66 -14.85 2.02
C ARG A 316 25.16 -16.09 1.31
N ASP A 317 24.52 -15.87 0.17
CA ASP A 317 24.07 -16.92 -0.72
C ASP A 317 24.79 -16.73 -2.07
N GLY A 318 25.89 -17.45 -2.24
CA GLY A 318 26.81 -17.25 -3.37
C GLY A 318 27.39 -15.84 -3.39
N ASN A 319 27.13 -15.10 -4.46
CA ASN A 319 27.58 -13.71 -4.64
C ASN A 319 26.58 -12.67 -4.14
N GLN A 320 25.46 -13.09 -3.52
CA GLN A 320 24.42 -12.20 -3.03
C GLN A 320 24.42 -12.17 -1.50
N VAL A 321 24.19 -10.96 -0.96
CA VAL A 321 24.00 -10.71 0.48
C VAL A 321 22.52 -10.54 0.70
N ARG A 322 21.95 -11.28 1.66
CA ARG A 322 20.52 -11.19 2.02
C ARG A 322 20.37 -10.79 3.50
N HIS A 323 19.68 -9.69 3.73
CA HIS A 323 19.32 -9.21 5.06
C HIS A 323 17.93 -9.72 5.43
N THR A 324 17.78 -10.27 6.65
CA THR A 324 16.52 -10.76 7.21
C THR A 324 16.30 -10.24 8.62
N LEU A 325 15.05 -10.01 8.99
CA LEU A 325 14.68 -9.54 10.33
C LEU A 325 14.88 -10.67 11.36
N THR A 326 15.43 -10.32 12.53
CA THR A 326 15.48 -11.25 13.65
C THR A 326 14.19 -11.19 14.49
N PRO A 327 13.95 -12.18 15.40
CA PRO A 327 12.87 -12.06 16.39
C PRO A 327 12.97 -10.80 17.24
N LEU A 328 14.18 -10.36 17.60
CA LEU A 328 14.43 -9.12 18.35
C LEU A 328 14.04 -7.89 17.52
N GLY A 329 14.44 -7.84 16.24
CA GLY A 329 14.05 -6.78 15.32
C GLY A 329 12.53 -6.72 15.12
N SER A 330 11.88 -7.88 15.03
CA SER A 330 10.42 -7.98 14.93
C SER A 330 9.73 -7.49 16.22
N ALA A 331 10.22 -7.90 17.39
CA ALA A 331 9.70 -7.46 18.69
C ALA A 331 9.85 -5.94 18.87
N LEU A 332 10.99 -5.39 18.47
CA LEU A 332 11.23 -3.94 18.52
C LEU A 332 10.24 -3.17 17.64
N LEU A 333 10.02 -3.62 16.40
CA LEU A 333 9.08 -3.00 15.46
C LEU A 333 7.62 -3.11 15.92
N ASN A 334 7.25 -4.22 16.56
CA ASN A 334 5.87 -4.48 16.99
C ASN A 334 5.58 -3.93 18.40
N GLY A 335 6.58 -3.49 19.14
CA GLY A 335 6.43 -2.97 20.51
C GLY A 335 6.05 -4.06 21.53
N HIS A 336 6.27 -5.33 21.22
CA HIS A 336 6.02 -6.47 22.09
C HIS A 336 7.29 -7.30 22.25
N LEU A 337 7.86 -7.27 23.44
CA LEU A 337 8.76 -8.32 23.91
C LEU A 337 7.87 -9.44 24.47
N THR A 338 7.60 -10.47 23.67
CA THR A 338 7.09 -11.72 24.23
C THR A 338 8.25 -12.35 24.98
N PRO A 339 8.18 -12.54 26.33
CA PRO A 339 9.23 -13.28 27.04
C PRO A 339 9.32 -14.69 26.42
N PRO A 340 10.52 -15.26 26.32
CA PRO A 340 10.65 -16.63 25.84
C PRO A 340 9.79 -17.52 26.72
N THR A 341 8.90 -18.29 26.14
CA THR A 341 8.15 -19.32 26.83
C THR A 341 9.15 -20.29 27.42
N ALA A 342 9.25 -20.34 28.75
CA ALA A 342 10.09 -21.30 29.42
C ALA A 342 9.69 -22.70 28.94
N PRO A 343 10.67 -23.61 28.68
CA PRO A 343 10.34 -24.97 28.31
C PRO A 343 9.54 -25.58 29.45
N ALA A 344 8.36 -26.15 29.14
CA ALA A 344 7.57 -26.90 30.08
C ALA A 344 8.47 -28.02 30.68
N GLN A 345 8.72 -27.95 31.96
CA GLN A 345 9.28 -29.09 32.71
C GLN A 345 8.23 -30.19 32.61
N ALA A 346 8.57 -31.24 31.90
CA ALA A 346 7.80 -32.48 31.91
C ALA A 346 7.95 -33.15 33.29
N PRO A 347 6.88 -33.82 33.78
CA PRO A 347 6.89 -34.51 35.09
C PRO A 347 7.81 -35.70 35.15
#